data_58a1ea7e403b406573d313f24e5b2fe9
#
_entry.id   58a1ea7e403b406573d313f24e5b2fe9
#
_cell.length_a   1.000
_cell.length_b   1.000
_cell.length_c   1.000
_cell.angle_alpha   90.00
_cell.angle_beta   90.00
_cell.angle_gamma   90.00
#
_symmetry.space_group_name_H-M   'P 1'
#
loop_
_entity.id
_entity.type
_entity.pdbx_description
1 polymer ?
#
loop_
_entity_poly.entity_id
_entity_poly.type
_entity_poly.pdbx_seq_one_letter_code
_entity_poly.pdbx_strand_id
1 'polypeptide(L)'
;NIYDDSLWLINLVENLLSMTSIEDGSVKLRIEPEVIEDVIDESLSHVSRIKDNRKIKVNIADDFLMADMDARLIVQVLINLINNAIKYTEDESTISINAYQIKNNVYIEVCDNGSGIKDIDKNKIFEKFYTVNHSVVDSKKSMGLGLSLCKSIVEAHGGVISVKDNHPTGAIFTFSLPATKITINKNMVNC
;
A
#
# COMPACT_ATOMS: atom_id res chain seq x y z
N ASN A 1 18.98 13.57 14.59
CA ASN A 1 19.92 14.34 13.78
C ASN A 1 19.11 15.32 12.92
N ILE A 2 19.62 16.61 12.78
CA ILE A 2 18.90 17.68 12.04
C ILE A 2 18.50 17.23 10.62
N TYR A 3 19.33 16.45 9.96
CA TYR A 3 19.05 15.90 8.63
C TYR A 3 17.86 14.93 8.65
N ASP A 4 17.83 14.00 9.59
CA ASP A 4 16.74 13.04 9.74
C ASP A 4 15.43 13.73 10.13
N ASP A 5 15.51 14.74 10.99
CA ASP A 5 14.36 15.55 11.40
C ASP A 5 13.81 16.38 10.23
N SER A 6 14.69 16.85 9.33
CA SER A 6 14.29 17.60 8.13
C SER A 6 13.60 16.68 7.09
N LEU A 7 14.15 15.50 6.83
CA LEU A 7 13.52 14.50 5.94
C LEU A 7 12.17 14.06 6.48
N TRP A 8 12.07 13.88 7.80
CA TRP A 8 10.83 13.54 8.45
C TRP A 8 9.76 14.63 8.30
N LEU A 9 10.13 15.92 8.45
CA LEU A 9 9.23 17.06 8.23
C LEU A 9 8.78 17.18 6.77
N ILE A 10 9.67 16.95 5.81
CA ILE A 10 9.34 16.94 4.38
C ILE A 10 8.29 15.88 4.09
N ASN A 11 8.53 14.63 4.52
CA ASN A 11 7.57 13.54 4.35
C ASN A 11 6.22 13.82 5.01
N LEU A 12 6.23 14.50 6.18
CA LEU A 12 5.00 14.94 6.84
C LEU A 12 4.19 15.88 5.96
N VAL A 13 4.84 16.95 5.51
CA VAL A 13 4.18 17.99 4.70
C VAL A 13 3.67 17.39 3.38
N GLU A 14 4.46 16.57 2.72
CA GLU A 14 4.06 15.90 1.48
C GLU A 14 2.84 14.98 1.67
N ASN A 15 2.84 14.17 2.73
CA ASN A 15 1.70 13.31 3.05
C ASN A 15 0.44 14.11 3.37
N LEU A 16 0.58 15.22 4.11
CA LEU A 16 -0.54 16.07 4.49
C LEU A 16 -1.11 16.80 3.25
N LEU A 17 -0.25 17.35 2.40
CA LEU A 17 -0.65 18.00 1.15
C LEU A 17 -1.31 17.01 0.19
N SER A 18 -0.76 15.81 0.02
CA SER A 18 -1.35 14.77 -0.83
C SER A 18 -2.73 14.38 -0.31
N MET A 19 -2.87 14.20 1.00
CA MET A 19 -4.12 13.80 1.62
C MET A 19 -5.21 14.88 1.48
N THR A 20 -4.89 16.13 1.81
CA THR A 20 -5.85 17.26 1.68
C THR A 20 -6.28 17.43 0.23
N SER A 21 -5.33 17.37 -0.71
CA SER A 21 -5.61 17.53 -2.13
C SER A 21 -6.48 16.40 -2.71
N ILE A 22 -6.36 15.18 -2.19
CA ILE A 22 -7.22 14.06 -2.58
C ILE A 22 -8.62 14.23 -1.97
N GLU A 23 -8.72 14.58 -0.68
CA GLU A 23 -9.99 14.75 0.02
C GLU A 23 -10.81 15.91 -0.53
N ASP A 24 -10.17 17.02 -0.85
CA ASP A 24 -10.81 18.21 -1.45
C ASP A 24 -11.16 18.03 -2.94
N GLY A 25 -10.77 16.90 -3.54
CA GLY A 25 -10.97 16.63 -4.96
C GLY A 25 -10.20 17.57 -5.90
N SER A 26 -9.19 18.28 -5.37
CA SER A 26 -8.36 19.21 -6.16
C SER A 26 -7.32 18.47 -7.03
N VAL A 27 -6.97 17.24 -6.66
CA VAL A 27 -6.13 16.35 -7.49
C VAL A 27 -7.01 15.61 -8.49
N LYS A 28 -6.80 15.87 -9.77
CA LYS A 28 -7.31 15.02 -10.84
C LYS A 28 -6.48 13.74 -10.90
N LEU A 29 -7.06 12.62 -10.51
CA LEU A 29 -6.44 11.31 -10.69
C LEU A 29 -6.22 11.03 -12.18
N ARG A 30 -5.07 10.49 -12.52
CA ARG A 30 -4.78 9.96 -13.85
C ARG A 30 -5.07 8.47 -13.86
N ILE A 31 -6.34 8.13 -13.98
CA ILE A 31 -6.77 6.73 -14.01
C ILE A 31 -6.52 6.17 -15.40
N GLU A 32 -5.57 5.24 -15.50
CA GLU A 32 -5.22 4.53 -16.72
C GLU A 32 -5.12 3.02 -16.43
N PRO A 33 -5.30 2.15 -17.43
CA PRO A 33 -5.03 0.72 -17.29
C PRO A 33 -3.55 0.47 -17.04
N GLU A 34 -3.21 -0.10 -15.90
CA GLU A 34 -1.83 -0.35 -15.48
C GLU A 34 -1.62 -1.81 -15.10
N VAL A 35 -0.42 -2.33 -15.40
CA VAL A 35 -0.02 -3.70 -15.05
C VAL A 35 0.40 -3.74 -13.59
N ILE A 36 -0.20 -4.65 -12.82
CA ILE A 36 0.06 -4.75 -11.37
C ILE A 36 1.52 -5.09 -11.07
N GLU A 37 2.14 -5.95 -11.87
CA GLU A 37 3.55 -6.34 -11.72
C GLU A 37 4.47 -5.12 -11.79
N ASP A 38 4.29 -4.24 -12.78
CA ASP A 38 5.10 -3.04 -12.97
C ASP A 38 5.01 -2.10 -11.75
N VAL A 39 3.80 -1.92 -11.22
CA VAL A 39 3.55 -1.07 -10.05
C VAL A 39 4.18 -1.65 -8.77
N ILE A 40 4.14 -2.98 -8.61
CA ILE A 40 4.80 -3.67 -7.50
C ILE A 40 6.33 -3.53 -7.63
N ASP A 41 6.89 -3.75 -8.81
CA ASP A 41 8.34 -3.67 -9.06
C ASP A 41 8.87 -2.25 -8.83
N GLU A 42 8.16 -1.23 -9.29
CA GLU A 42 8.49 0.16 -9.00
C GLU A 42 8.51 0.41 -7.50
N SER A 43 7.49 -0.04 -6.77
CA SER A 43 7.41 0.10 -5.31
C SER A 43 8.59 -0.57 -4.60
N LEU A 44 8.96 -1.77 -5.03
CA LEU A 44 10.09 -2.52 -4.49
C LEU A 44 11.43 -1.84 -4.76
N SER A 45 11.59 -1.18 -5.91
CA SER A 45 12.80 -0.41 -6.23
C SER A 45 13.04 0.71 -5.22
N HIS A 46 11.98 1.37 -4.74
CA HIS A 46 12.05 2.43 -3.74
C HIS A 46 12.42 1.93 -2.35
N VAL A 47 11.99 0.72 -1.97
CA VAL A 47 12.26 0.16 -0.64
C VAL A 47 13.50 -0.74 -0.59
N SER A 48 14.15 -1.00 -1.73
CA SER A 48 15.29 -1.93 -1.84
C SER A 48 16.47 -1.61 -0.92
N ARG A 49 16.66 -0.33 -0.56
CA ARG A 49 17.72 0.13 0.34
C ARG A 49 17.38 -0.04 1.82
N ILE A 50 16.11 -0.26 2.17
CA ILE A 50 15.60 -0.26 3.55
C ILE A 50 15.30 -1.67 4.04
N LYS A 51 15.11 -2.63 3.13
CA LYS A 51 14.66 -3.99 3.47
C LYS A 51 15.66 -4.82 4.28
N ASP A 52 16.93 -4.38 4.39
CA ASP A 52 18.02 -5.08 5.06
C ASP A 52 18.09 -6.55 4.63
N ASN A 53 18.07 -7.51 5.58
CA ASN A 53 18.11 -8.95 5.32
C ASN A 53 16.73 -9.59 5.13
N ARG A 54 15.65 -8.81 5.08
CA ARG A 54 14.27 -9.33 4.93
C ARG A 54 14.03 -9.87 3.53
N LYS A 55 13.30 -10.97 3.47
CA LYS A 55 12.91 -11.61 2.20
C LYS A 55 11.53 -11.10 1.77
N ILE A 56 11.48 -10.46 0.61
CA ILE A 56 10.21 -10.06 0.01
C ILE A 56 9.87 -11.07 -1.10
N LYS A 57 8.68 -11.68 -1.02
CA LYS A 57 8.14 -12.60 -2.01
C LYS A 57 6.98 -11.94 -2.73
N VAL A 58 6.95 -12.02 -4.05
CA VAL A 58 5.84 -11.53 -4.87
C VAL A 58 5.15 -12.72 -5.52
N ASN A 59 3.83 -12.79 -5.39
CA ASN A 59 2.99 -13.83 -5.96
C ASN A 59 1.83 -13.15 -6.70
N ILE A 60 1.84 -13.18 -8.02
CA ILE A 60 0.78 -12.64 -8.87
C ILE A 60 0.07 -13.82 -9.52
N ALA A 61 -1.25 -13.88 -9.40
CA ALA A 61 -2.03 -15.04 -9.84
C ALA A 61 -2.12 -15.17 -11.36
N ASP A 62 -2.06 -14.05 -12.09
CA ASP A 62 -2.18 -13.99 -13.55
C ASP A 62 -1.09 -13.11 -14.14
N ASP A 63 -0.44 -13.54 -15.22
CA ASP A 63 0.70 -12.87 -15.88
C ASP A 63 0.37 -11.46 -16.43
N PHE A 64 -0.92 -11.15 -16.66
CA PHE A 64 -1.38 -9.86 -17.18
C PHE A 64 -2.48 -9.25 -16.30
N LEU A 65 -2.28 -9.28 -15.00
CA LEU A 65 -3.22 -8.67 -14.06
C LEU A 65 -3.17 -7.14 -14.19
N MET A 66 -4.29 -6.53 -14.57
CA MET A 66 -4.39 -5.08 -14.80
C MET A 66 -5.52 -4.45 -13.99
N ALA A 67 -5.30 -3.22 -13.53
CA ALA A 67 -6.32 -2.43 -12.86
C ALA A 67 -6.29 -0.97 -13.35
N ASP A 68 -7.44 -0.31 -13.28
CA ASP A 68 -7.56 1.10 -13.62
C ASP A 68 -7.11 1.95 -12.42
N MET A 69 -5.97 2.65 -12.56
CA MET A 69 -5.38 3.39 -11.44
C MET A 69 -4.48 4.57 -11.87
N ASP A 70 -4.20 5.46 -10.93
CA ASP A 70 -3.04 6.37 -10.98
C ASP A 70 -1.86 5.64 -10.35
N ALA A 71 -0.96 5.09 -11.20
CA ALA A 71 0.15 4.25 -10.78
C ALA A 71 1.02 4.91 -9.70
N ARG A 72 1.30 6.22 -9.80
CA ARG A 72 2.15 6.94 -8.83
C ARG A 72 1.55 6.91 -7.41
N LEU A 73 0.23 7.06 -7.30
CA LEU A 73 -0.46 7.04 -6.02
C LEU A 73 -0.53 5.63 -5.45
N ILE A 74 -0.75 4.62 -6.29
CA ILE A 74 -0.76 3.22 -5.83
C ILE A 74 0.64 2.74 -5.45
N VAL A 75 1.70 3.17 -6.15
CA VAL A 75 3.10 2.97 -5.72
C VAL A 75 3.31 3.54 -4.31
N GLN A 76 2.79 4.74 -4.02
CA GLN A 76 2.88 5.33 -2.68
C GLN A 76 2.14 4.50 -1.62
N VAL A 77 0.96 3.94 -1.95
CA VAL A 77 0.24 3.00 -1.06
C VAL A 77 1.11 1.79 -0.75
N LEU A 78 1.67 1.14 -1.78
CA LEU A 78 2.51 -0.03 -1.60
C LEU A 78 3.76 0.27 -0.79
N ILE A 79 4.47 1.37 -1.07
CA ILE A 79 5.64 1.81 -0.29
C ILE A 79 5.27 1.97 1.18
N ASN A 80 4.14 2.62 1.49
CA ASN A 80 3.69 2.80 2.88
C ASN A 80 3.39 1.46 3.57
N LEU A 81 2.69 0.53 2.89
CA LEU A 81 2.37 -0.79 3.45
C LEU A 81 3.63 -1.65 3.63
N ILE A 82 4.55 -1.66 2.66
CA ILE A 82 5.81 -2.40 2.74
C ILE A 82 6.70 -1.84 3.85
N ASN A 83 6.81 -0.51 3.98
CA ASN A 83 7.56 0.13 5.06
C ASN A 83 6.97 -0.20 6.44
N ASN A 84 5.64 -0.27 6.56
CA ASN A 84 5.00 -0.75 7.78
C ASN A 84 5.38 -2.21 8.08
N ALA A 85 5.30 -3.10 7.09
CA ALA A 85 5.72 -4.50 7.25
C ALA A 85 7.19 -4.61 7.67
N ILE A 86 8.10 -3.84 7.06
CA ILE A 86 9.52 -3.79 7.45
C ILE A 86 9.68 -3.29 8.89
N LYS A 87 8.97 -2.24 9.28
CA LYS A 87 9.07 -1.62 10.60
C LYS A 87 8.62 -2.53 11.75
N TYR A 88 7.59 -3.33 11.52
CA TYR A 88 6.96 -4.16 12.56
C TYR A 88 7.38 -5.63 12.51
N THR A 89 8.39 -5.96 11.72
CA THR A 89 9.00 -7.29 11.63
C THR A 89 10.46 -7.27 12.06
N GLU A 90 10.96 -8.40 12.55
CA GLU A 90 12.37 -8.60 12.88
C GLU A 90 13.19 -8.86 11.62
N ASP A 91 14.53 -8.80 11.74
CA ASP A 91 15.44 -9.19 10.68
C ASP A 91 15.20 -10.65 10.26
N GLU A 92 15.51 -10.97 9.00
CA GLU A 92 15.24 -12.28 8.37
C GLU A 92 13.75 -12.66 8.20
N SER A 93 12.83 -11.78 8.59
CA SER A 93 11.39 -11.98 8.37
C SER A 93 11.04 -12.07 6.89
N THR A 94 9.92 -12.73 6.60
CA THR A 94 9.37 -12.81 5.24
C THR A 94 8.17 -11.87 5.12
N ILE A 95 8.22 -10.99 4.14
CA ILE A 95 7.10 -10.15 3.70
C ILE A 95 6.62 -10.72 2.38
N SER A 96 5.31 -10.91 2.20
CA SER A 96 4.74 -11.39 0.95
C SER A 96 3.79 -10.35 0.35
N ILE A 97 3.90 -10.13 -0.94
CA ILE A 97 2.97 -9.31 -1.71
C ILE A 97 2.20 -10.27 -2.63
N ASN A 98 0.88 -10.36 -2.46
CA ASN A 98 0.04 -11.20 -3.29
C ASN A 98 -0.89 -10.31 -4.10
N ALA A 99 -1.11 -10.65 -5.38
CA ALA A 99 -2.07 -9.95 -6.22
C ALA A 99 -2.92 -10.96 -7.00
N TYR A 100 -4.24 -10.73 -7.00
CA TYR A 100 -5.20 -11.61 -7.64
C TYR A 100 -6.48 -10.85 -8.00
N GLN A 101 -7.25 -11.40 -8.95
CA GLN A 101 -8.53 -10.82 -9.34
C GLN A 101 -9.69 -11.66 -8.80
N ILE A 102 -10.70 -10.98 -8.24
CA ILE A 102 -12.00 -11.56 -7.93
C ILE A 102 -13.07 -10.73 -8.61
N LYS A 103 -13.77 -11.29 -9.57
CA LYS A 103 -14.80 -10.61 -10.38
C LYS A 103 -14.22 -9.35 -11.06
N ASN A 104 -14.74 -8.18 -10.70
CA ASN A 104 -14.38 -6.89 -11.29
C ASN A 104 -13.36 -6.11 -10.48
N ASN A 105 -12.71 -6.72 -9.50
CA ASN A 105 -11.72 -6.06 -8.65
C ASN A 105 -10.43 -6.87 -8.61
N VAL A 106 -9.32 -6.16 -8.67
CA VAL A 106 -8.00 -6.65 -8.33
C VAL A 106 -7.77 -6.40 -6.85
N TYR A 107 -7.29 -7.42 -6.15
CA TYR A 107 -6.89 -7.36 -4.75
C TYR A 107 -5.38 -7.46 -4.63
N ILE A 108 -4.80 -6.60 -3.82
CA ILE A 108 -3.38 -6.62 -3.52
C ILE A 108 -3.24 -6.73 -2.00
N GLU A 109 -2.46 -7.71 -1.56
CA GLU A 109 -2.19 -7.98 -0.15
C GLU A 109 -0.71 -7.79 0.16
N VAL A 110 -0.43 -7.09 1.24
CA VAL A 110 0.90 -7.04 1.85
C VAL A 110 0.82 -7.79 3.18
N CYS A 111 1.50 -8.91 3.26
CA CYS A 111 1.48 -9.83 4.41
C CYS A 111 2.81 -9.78 5.13
N ASP A 112 2.79 -9.62 6.43
CA ASP A 112 3.95 -9.72 7.31
C ASP A 112 3.76 -10.83 8.37
N ASN A 113 4.85 -11.23 8.98
CA ASN A 113 4.87 -12.18 10.10
C ASN A 113 5.30 -11.50 11.41
N GLY A 114 4.99 -10.23 11.58
CA GLY A 114 5.30 -9.44 12.76
C GLY A 114 4.41 -9.72 13.95
N SER A 115 4.29 -8.74 14.85
CA SER A 115 3.51 -8.84 16.09
C SER A 115 1.98 -8.82 15.87
N GLY A 116 1.53 -8.48 14.66
CA GLY A 116 0.11 -8.30 14.36
C GLY A 116 -0.49 -7.03 14.96
N ILE A 117 -1.82 -6.89 14.83
CA ILE A 117 -2.59 -5.73 15.28
C ILE A 117 -3.76 -6.21 16.12
N LYS A 118 -3.92 -5.63 17.33
CA LYS A 118 -5.05 -5.97 18.20
C LYS A 118 -6.38 -5.61 17.55
N ASP A 119 -7.42 -6.41 17.78
CA ASP A 119 -8.75 -6.19 17.17
C ASP A 119 -9.33 -4.80 17.46
N ILE A 120 -9.09 -4.27 18.65
CA ILE A 120 -9.55 -2.93 19.05
C ILE A 120 -8.91 -1.80 18.21
N ASP A 121 -7.75 -2.05 17.64
CA ASP A 121 -6.96 -1.07 16.89
C ASP A 121 -7.20 -1.17 15.36
N LYS A 122 -7.62 -2.34 14.84
CA LYS A 122 -7.75 -2.62 13.41
C LYS A 122 -8.60 -1.59 12.65
N ASN A 123 -9.68 -1.10 13.26
CA ASN A 123 -10.52 -0.08 12.63
C ASN A 123 -9.93 1.33 12.77
N LYS A 124 -9.08 1.56 13.78
CA LYS A 124 -8.54 2.88 14.11
C LYS A 124 -7.22 3.20 13.40
N ILE A 125 -6.45 2.18 13.00
CA ILE A 125 -5.14 2.39 12.37
C ILE A 125 -5.21 3.18 11.06
N PHE A 126 -6.39 3.29 10.46
CA PHE A 126 -6.64 4.12 9.27
C PHE A 126 -7.11 5.54 9.60
N GLU A 127 -7.28 5.87 10.89
CA GLU A 127 -7.60 7.23 11.33
C GLU A 127 -6.34 8.11 11.31
N LYS A 128 -6.52 9.39 11.03
CA LYS A 128 -5.42 10.37 11.02
C LYS A 128 -4.79 10.47 12.41
N PHE A 129 -3.45 10.48 12.43
CA PHE A 129 -2.66 10.61 13.66
C PHE A 129 -2.81 9.46 14.66
N TYR A 130 -3.47 8.37 14.29
CA TYR A 130 -3.58 7.21 15.15
C TYR A 130 -2.30 6.37 15.10
N THR A 131 -1.77 6.03 16.28
CA THR A 131 -0.62 5.14 16.47
C THR A 131 -0.90 4.18 17.61
N VAL A 132 -0.58 2.89 17.41
CA VAL A 132 -0.83 1.82 18.42
C VAL A 132 0.07 1.98 19.65
N ASN A 133 1.31 2.50 19.47
CA ASN A 133 2.27 2.68 20.55
C ASN A 133 2.43 4.17 20.91
N HIS A 134 2.05 4.54 22.12
CA HIS A 134 2.23 5.88 22.68
C HIS A 134 3.62 6.12 23.31
N SER A 135 4.62 5.25 23.07
CA SER A 135 5.98 5.48 23.58
C SER A 135 6.62 6.67 22.85
N VAL A 136 7.15 7.62 23.63
CA VAL A 136 7.73 8.87 23.11
C VAL A 136 8.90 8.63 22.13
N VAL A 137 9.54 7.46 22.20
CA VAL A 137 10.66 7.07 21.33
C VAL A 137 10.18 6.62 19.96
N ASP A 138 9.03 5.94 19.87
CA ASP A 138 8.45 5.46 18.61
C ASP A 138 7.58 6.52 17.92
N SER A 139 7.00 7.47 18.68
CA SER A 139 6.18 8.55 18.13
C SER A 139 6.97 9.52 17.24
N LYS A 140 8.29 9.68 17.46
CA LYS A 140 9.16 10.47 16.57
C LYS A 140 9.36 9.85 15.18
N LYS A 141 9.06 8.55 14.98
CA LYS A 141 9.23 7.83 13.70
C LYS A 141 7.95 7.54 12.96
N SER A 142 6.76 7.74 13.56
CA SER A 142 5.47 7.46 12.89
C SER A 142 4.42 8.44 13.36
N MET A 143 3.91 9.23 12.43
CA MET A 143 2.88 10.24 12.71
C MET A 143 1.44 9.74 12.57
N GLY A 144 1.24 8.46 12.23
CA GLY A 144 -0.09 7.93 12.00
C GLY A 144 -0.78 8.51 10.75
N LEU A 145 -0.01 9.00 9.77
CA LEU A 145 -0.56 9.53 8.51
C LEU A 145 -0.45 8.56 7.34
N GLY A 146 0.50 7.62 7.36
CA GLY A 146 0.73 6.73 6.23
C GLY A 146 -0.48 5.86 5.88
N LEU A 147 -1.11 5.21 6.85
CA LEU A 147 -2.27 4.35 6.61
C LEU A 147 -3.54 5.15 6.28
N SER A 148 -3.73 6.33 6.89
CA SER A 148 -4.84 7.21 6.52
C SER A 148 -4.69 7.74 5.09
N LEU A 149 -3.47 8.06 4.64
CA LEU A 149 -3.20 8.40 3.26
C LEU A 149 -3.47 7.22 2.31
N CYS A 150 -3.03 6.00 2.67
CA CYS A 150 -3.36 4.80 1.89
C CYS A 150 -4.87 4.65 1.72
N LYS A 151 -5.64 4.85 2.79
CA LYS A 151 -7.10 4.79 2.75
C LYS A 151 -7.66 5.84 1.80
N SER A 152 -7.27 7.12 1.92
CA SER A 152 -7.76 8.19 1.05
C SER A 152 -7.43 7.93 -0.43
N ILE A 153 -6.22 7.43 -0.74
CA ILE A 153 -5.83 7.08 -2.11
C ILE A 153 -6.70 5.93 -2.64
N VAL A 154 -6.83 4.83 -1.90
CA VAL A 154 -7.57 3.65 -2.34
C VAL A 154 -9.06 3.97 -2.53
N GLU A 155 -9.68 4.73 -1.60
CA GLU A 155 -11.08 5.17 -1.70
C GLU A 155 -11.29 6.10 -2.90
N ALA A 156 -10.35 6.99 -3.20
CA ALA A 156 -10.40 7.85 -4.39
C ALA A 156 -10.34 7.05 -5.71
N HIS A 157 -9.76 5.85 -5.69
CA HIS A 157 -9.77 4.90 -6.82
C HIS A 157 -11.02 4.00 -6.85
N GLY A 158 -11.99 4.23 -5.96
CA GLY A 158 -13.19 3.38 -5.85
C GLY A 158 -12.95 2.02 -5.19
N GLY A 159 -11.81 1.85 -4.53
CA GLY A 159 -11.43 0.65 -3.82
C GLY A 159 -11.73 0.67 -2.32
N VAL A 160 -11.33 -0.38 -1.64
CA VAL A 160 -11.45 -0.53 -0.18
C VAL A 160 -10.14 -1.05 0.37
N ILE A 161 -9.69 -0.53 1.51
CA ILE A 161 -8.54 -1.04 2.24
C ILE A 161 -8.97 -1.61 3.59
N SER A 162 -8.35 -2.71 4.01
CA SER A 162 -8.63 -3.39 5.27
C SER A 162 -7.40 -4.10 5.81
N VAL A 163 -7.48 -4.57 7.07
CA VAL A 163 -6.45 -5.38 7.69
C VAL A 163 -7.06 -6.58 8.40
N LYS A 164 -6.37 -7.71 8.33
CA LYS A 164 -6.72 -8.95 9.05
C LYS A 164 -5.46 -9.58 9.65
N ASP A 165 -5.64 -10.52 10.57
CA ASP A 165 -4.53 -11.27 11.14
C ASP A 165 -3.90 -12.20 10.10
N ASN A 166 -2.58 -12.31 10.16
CA ASN A 166 -1.84 -13.36 9.48
C ASN A 166 -1.61 -14.55 10.43
N HIS A 167 -1.45 -15.74 9.87
CA HIS A 167 -1.18 -16.96 10.64
C HIS A 167 0.24 -17.49 10.38
N PRO A 168 0.98 -17.92 11.43
CA PRO A 168 0.59 -17.97 12.85
C PRO A 168 0.61 -16.62 13.57
N THR A 169 1.27 -15.60 13.04
CA THR A 169 1.37 -14.22 13.58
C THR A 169 1.54 -13.22 12.45
N GLY A 170 1.24 -11.93 12.70
CA GLY A 170 1.44 -10.84 11.77
C GLY A 170 0.15 -10.20 11.29
N ALA A 171 0.26 -9.36 10.28
CA ALA A 171 -0.87 -8.67 9.67
C ALA A 171 -0.91 -8.89 8.14
N ILE A 172 -2.12 -8.84 7.59
CA ILE A 172 -2.37 -8.83 6.16
C ILE A 172 -3.16 -7.56 5.85
N PHE A 173 -2.50 -6.61 5.21
CA PHE A 173 -3.14 -5.43 4.65
C PHE A 173 -3.62 -5.76 3.25
N THR A 174 -4.91 -5.59 3.00
CA THR A 174 -5.53 -5.87 1.70
C THR A 174 -6.19 -4.61 1.18
N PHE A 175 -5.93 -4.26 -0.08
CA PHE A 175 -6.71 -3.23 -0.77
C PHE A 175 -7.18 -3.73 -2.13
N SER A 176 -8.27 -3.12 -2.62
CA SER A 176 -8.87 -3.46 -3.91
C SER A 176 -8.86 -2.28 -4.86
N LEU A 177 -8.78 -2.56 -6.15
CA LEU A 177 -8.90 -1.61 -7.25
C LEU A 177 -9.85 -2.15 -8.31
N PRO A 178 -10.54 -1.31 -9.08
CA PRO A 178 -11.31 -1.78 -10.23
C PRO A 178 -10.40 -2.47 -11.25
N ALA A 179 -10.75 -3.69 -11.64
CA ALA A 179 -10.03 -4.41 -12.69
C ALA A 179 -10.27 -3.75 -14.05
N THR A 180 -9.22 -3.64 -14.86
CA THR A 180 -9.35 -3.13 -16.22
C THR A 180 -10.24 -4.06 -17.05
N LYS A 181 -11.23 -3.49 -17.73
CA LYS A 181 -12.09 -4.24 -18.65
C LYS A 181 -11.39 -4.37 -19.98
N ILE A 182 -10.78 -5.52 -20.24
CA ILE A 182 -10.22 -5.83 -21.56
C ILE A 182 -11.37 -6.14 -22.52
N THR A 183 -11.74 -5.17 -23.37
CA THR A 183 -12.68 -5.40 -24.45
C THR A 183 -11.92 -6.04 -25.62
N ILE A 184 -11.97 -7.37 -25.71
CA ILE A 184 -11.45 -8.06 -26.91
C ILE A 184 -12.40 -7.73 -28.06
N ASN A 185 -11.97 -6.84 -28.96
CA ASN A 185 -12.67 -6.59 -30.23
C ASN A 185 -12.59 -7.86 -31.07
N LYS A 186 -13.66 -8.66 -31.11
CA LYS A 186 -13.78 -9.90 -31.90
C LYS A 186 -13.65 -9.70 -33.43
N ASN A 187 -13.40 -8.49 -33.89
CA ASN A 187 -13.31 -8.17 -35.32
C ASN A 187 -11.93 -8.38 -35.95
N MET A 188 -10.94 -8.92 -35.24
CA MET A 188 -9.61 -9.21 -35.79
C MET A 188 -9.30 -10.70 -36.01
N VAL A 189 -10.28 -11.58 -35.93
CA VAL A 189 -10.10 -13.03 -36.17
C VAL A 189 -10.77 -13.47 -37.47
N ASN A 190 -10.73 -12.66 -38.50
CA ASN A 190 -11.08 -13.06 -39.85
C ASN A 190 -10.07 -12.46 -40.84
N CYS A 191 -8.90 -13.08 -40.93
CA CYS A 191 -8.01 -13.05 -42.08
C CYS A 191 -7.37 -14.43 -42.25
#